data_41b20f87461ccc97b853e561e2f84798
#
_entry.id   41b20f87461ccc97b853e561e2f84798
#
_cell.length_a   1.000
_cell.length_b   1.000
_cell.length_c   1.000
_cell.angle_alpha   90.00
_cell.angle_beta   90.00
_cell.angle_gamma   90.00
#
_symmetry.space_group_name_H-M   'P 1'
#
loop_
_entity.id
_entity.type
_entity.pdbx_description
1 polymer ?
#
loop_
_entity_poly.entity_id
_entity_poly.type
_entity_poly.pdbx_seq_one_letter_code
_entity_poly.pdbx_strand_id
1 'polypeptide(L)'
;MSIDAGETYGRSTYAGFRATIKTVGTGPRGSRSLSFEEAREAMRAMLAGEVSDAQAGAFLIAMRTKGEEPEELAGLAQALREAARSREPVRPGTVACAGAYDGVADSPQLSLAAAVVAAAAGAPCVVHCGERIGPKYGTSPVAVLAALGGPERPSVDASRRMLTASGVAVVHSGEAIEGWERLARIRDEIGLRGPIHSAEKLVDHLGAERFVVGYTHQPYGPRIVGALQRLGAESTLAVRGIEGSDVPRPARPQASGLDGMEMPQRLELRLPPGGAAPEESAATTRAVLSGEEDGATGAAVVLGAMLRLRVADVCDSVEGGIAAARAAIAGGAASETLDRLLAASV
;
A
#
# COMPACT_ATOMS: atom_id res chain seq x y z
N MET A 1 -16.27 -51.42 5.33
CA MET A 1 -14.87 -51.13 5.64
C MET A 1 -14.83 -50.27 6.88
N SER A 2 -14.57 -50.90 8.03
CA SER A 2 -14.55 -50.28 9.36
C SER A 2 -13.32 -49.40 9.42
N ILE A 3 -13.51 -48.09 9.66
CA ILE A 3 -12.42 -47.18 9.99
C ILE A 3 -12.04 -47.51 11.42
N ASP A 4 -10.85 -48.03 11.61
CA ASP A 4 -10.31 -48.34 12.92
C ASP A 4 -10.11 -47.04 13.72
N ALA A 5 -10.89 -46.90 14.79
CA ALA A 5 -10.94 -45.70 15.65
C ALA A 5 -9.76 -45.63 16.63
N GLY A 6 -8.67 -46.35 16.39
CA GLY A 6 -7.56 -46.53 17.33
C GLY A 6 -6.24 -45.83 17.02
N GLU A 7 -6.08 -45.17 15.86
CA GLU A 7 -4.86 -44.41 15.60
C GLU A 7 -4.94 -43.02 16.21
N THR A 8 -4.30 -42.83 17.33
CA THR A 8 -3.91 -41.54 17.89
C THR A 8 -3.24 -40.71 16.78
N TYR A 9 -3.85 -39.59 16.44
CA TYR A 9 -3.26 -38.59 15.54
C TYR A 9 -1.93 -38.11 16.12
N GLY A 10 -0.86 -38.83 15.78
CA GLY A 10 0.49 -38.51 16.23
C GLY A 10 0.98 -37.18 15.68
N ARG A 11 2.01 -36.60 16.31
CA ARG A 11 2.67 -35.34 15.91
C ARG A 11 3.07 -35.28 14.43
N SER A 12 3.26 -36.41 13.77
CA SER A 12 3.61 -36.56 12.35
C SER A 12 2.51 -36.13 11.37
N THR A 13 1.25 -36.04 11.79
CA THR A 13 0.11 -35.65 10.94
C THR A 13 0.14 -34.17 10.57
N TYR A 14 0.88 -33.34 11.31
CA TYR A 14 0.96 -31.88 11.13
C TYR A 14 2.39 -31.43 10.83
N ALA A 15 3.08 -32.12 9.94
CA ALA A 15 4.41 -31.71 9.48
C ALA A 15 4.29 -30.64 8.34
N GLY A 16 5.33 -29.82 8.19
CA GLY A 16 5.41 -28.79 7.15
C GLY A 16 4.31 -27.75 7.28
N PHE A 17 3.81 -27.24 6.16
CA PHE A 17 2.83 -26.15 6.12
C PHE A 17 1.51 -26.46 6.83
N ARG A 18 1.13 -27.73 6.98
CA ARG A 18 -0.02 -28.15 7.78
C ARG A 18 0.12 -27.77 9.25
N ALA A 19 1.34 -27.83 9.79
CA ALA A 19 1.61 -27.40 11.17
C ALA A 19 1.41 -25.89 11.32
N THR A 20 1.82 -25.10 10.33
CA THR A 20 1.61 -23.66 10.29
C THR A 20 0.11 -23.30 10.25
N ILE A 21 -0.65 -23.98 9.39
CA ILE A 21 -2.13 -23.82 9.34
C ILE A 21 -2.75 -24.14 10.71
N LYS A 22 -2.35 -25.28 11.32
CA LYS A 22 -2.84 -25.66 12.65
C LYS A 22 -2.54 -24.59 13.70
N THR A 23 -1.32 -24.03 13.68
CA THR A 23 -0.91 -22.98 14.62
C THR A 23 -1.86 -21.79 14.63
N VAL A 24 -2.28 -21.31 13.47
CA VAL A 24 -3.15 -20.13 13.35
C VAL A 24 -4.64 -20.46 13.24
N GLY A 25 -5.00 -21.70 12.94
CA GLY A 25 -6.36 -22.12 12.58
C GLY A 25 -7.07 -23.02 13.58
N THR A 26 -6.53 -23.27 14.79
CA THR A 26 -7.14 -24.17 15.79
C THR A 26 -8.36 -23.53 16.48
N GLY A 27 -8.65 -22.27 16.23
CA GLY A 27 -9.76 -21.52 16.83
C GLY A 27 -9.33 -20.63 17.99
N PRO A 28 -10.28 -19.86 18.60
CA PRO A 28 -9.93 -18.75 19.51
C PRO A 28 -9.13 -19.14 20.76
N ARG A 29 -9.25 -20.40 21.21
CA ARG A 29 -8.54 -20.90 22.41
C ARG A 29 -7.25 -21.64 22.11
N GLY A 30 -7.04 -22.05 20.87
CA GLY A 30 -5.91 -22.90 20.49
C GLY A 30 -4.96 -22.27 19.49
N SER A 31 -5.37 -21.24 18.80
CA SER A 31 -4.51 -20.49 17.87
C SER A 31 -3.52 -19.64 18.65
N ARG A 32 -2.28 -19.57 18.12
CA ARG A 32 -1.27 -18.61 18.57
C ARG A 32 -0.79 -17.77 17.41
N SER A 33 -0.18 -16.65 17.72
CA SER A 33 0.53 -15.85 16.73
C SER A 33 1.81 -16.55 16.26
N LEU A 34 2.15 -16.34 15.01
CA LEU A 34 3.42 -16.77 14.43
C LEU A 34 4.53 -15.80 14.88
N SER A 35 5.74 -16.31 15.01
CA SER A 35 6.92 -15.46 15.07
C SER A 35 7.16 -14.80 13.71
N PHE A 36 8.03 -13.79 13.67
CA PHE A 36 8.49 -13.16 12.44
C PHE A 36 8.99 -14.19 11.42
N GLU A 37 9.84 -15.11 11.84
CA GLU A 37 10.42 -16.14 10.95
C GLU A 37 9.38 -17.17 10.48
N GLU A 38 8.45 -17.59 11.35
CA GLU A 38 7.36 -18.47 10.94
C GLU A 38 6.45 -17.82 9.89
N ALA A 39 6.12 -16.53 10.06
CA ALA A 39 5.30 -15.78 9.12
C ALA A 39 6.05 -15.53 7.80
N ARG A 40 7.33 -15.17 7.87
CA ARG A 40 8.22 -15.00 6.71
C ARG A 40 8.31 -16.28 5.88
N GLU A 41 8.59 -17.41 6.54
CA GLU A 41 8.68 -18.71 5.85
C GLU A 41 7.35 -19.15 5.23
N ALA A 42 6.23 -18.88 5.91
CA ALA A 42 4.90 -19.17 5.36
C ALA A 42 4.63 -18.38 4.05
N MET A 43 4.96 -17.09 4.02
CA MET A 43 4.81 -16.26 2.83
C MET A 43 5.78 -16.69 1.73
N ARG A 44 7.05 -16.97 2.06
CA ARG A 44 8.05 -17.48 1.12
C ARG A 44 7.55 -18.75 0.43
N ALA A 45 7.06 -19.72 1.21
CA ALA A 45 6.56 -20.99 0.67
C ALA A 45 5.35 -20.79 -0.27
N MET A 46 4.48 -19.83 0.04
CA MET A 46 3.36 -19.47 -0.83
C MET A 46 3.83 -18.81 -2.13
N LEU A 47 4.77 -17.87 -2.07
CA LEU A 47 5.35 -17.22 -3.26
C LEU A 47 6.06 -18.23 -4.16
N ALA A 48 6.86 -19.13 -3.59
CA ALA A 48 7.61 -20.15 -4.30
C ALA A 48 6.72 -21.29 -4.87
N GLY A 49 5.43 -21.33 -4.54
CA GLY A 49 4.54 -22.39 -5.00
C GLY A 49 4.78 -23.75 -4.31
N GLU A 50 5.46 -23.78 -3.19
CA GLU A 50 5.77 -24.99 -2.42
C GLU A 50 4.56 -25.56 -1.66
N VAL A 51 3.49 -24.78 -1.59
CA VAL A 51 2.22 -25.16 -0.95
C VAL A 51 1.09 -25.17 -1.97
N SER A 52 0.08 -26.02 -1.77
CA SER A 52 -1.10 -26.00 -2.65
C SER A 52 -1.94 -24.75 -2.44
N ASP A 53 -2.75 -24.37 -3.44
CA ASP A 53 -3.67 -23.22 -3.36
C ASP A 53 -4.68 -23.41 -2.22
N ALA A 54 -5.13 -24.66 -1.97
CA ALA A 54 -6.00 -24.99 -0.85
C ALA A 54 -5.32 -24.73 0.51
N GLN A 55 -4.03 -25.05 0.65
CA GLN A 55 -3.26 -24.78 1.87
C GLN A 55 -3.04 -23.29 2.06
N ALA A 56 -2.67 -22.57 0.99
CA ALA A 56 -2.52 -21.13 1.02
C ALA A 56 -3.84 -20.43 1.41
N GLY A 57 -4.95 -20.80 0.77
CA GLY A 57 -6.28 -20.27 1.09
C GLY A 57 -6.70 -20.54 2.54
N ALA A 58 -6.50 -21.77 3.04
CA ALA A 58 -6.80 -22.13 4.42
C ALA A 58 -5.97 -21.30 5.42
N PHE A 59 -4.67 -21.13 5.16
CA PHE A 59 -3.78 -20.29 5.96
C PHE A 59 -4.24 -18.84 5.99
N LEU A 60 -4.50 -18.24 4.82
CA LEU A 60 -4.90 -16.85 4.69
C LEU A 60 -6.22 -16.54 5.42
N ILE A 61 -7.20 -17.45 5.33
CA ILE A 61 -8.48 -17.29 6.03
C ILE A 61 -8.31 -17.52 7.54
N ALA A 62 -7.50 -18.47 7.96
CA ALA A 62 -7.20 -18.69 9.38
C ALA A 62 -6.52 -17.46 10.00
N MET A 63 -5.51 -16.88 9.33
CA MET A 63 -4.86 -15.64 9.75
C MET A 63 -5.83 -14.46 9.82
N ARG A 64 -6.68 -14.28 8.80
CA ARG A 64 -7.73 -13.25 8.82
C ARG A 64 -8.66 -13.39 10.01
N THR A 65 -9.10 -14.61 10.32
CA THR A 65 -10.03 -14.89 11.43
C THR A 65 -9.39 -14.65 12.79
N LYS A 66 -8.11 -15.02 12.92
CA LYS A 66 -7.31 -14.76 14.13
C LYS A 66 -7.01 -13.26 14.30
N GLY A 67 -6.77 -12.57 13.22
CA GLY A 67 -6.18 -11.23 13.17
C GLY A 67 -4.65 -11.27 13.23
N GLU A 68 -4.01 -10.44 12.42
CA GLU A 68 -2.56 -10.34 12.34
C GLU A 68 -1.99 -9.47 13.47
N GLU A 69 -0.89 -9.89 14.07
CA GLU A 69 -0.07 -9.08 14.96
C GLU A 69 1.06 -8.36 14.18
N PRO A 70 1.64 -7.27 14.69
CA PRO A 70 2.72 -6.55 14.01
C PRO A 70 3.90 -7.43 13.61
N GLU A 71 4.29 -8.38 14.45
CA GLU A 71 5.39 -9.31 14.20
C GLU A 71 5.09 -10.25 13.02
N GLU A 72 3.86 -10.76 12.95
CA GLU A 72 3.41 -11.60 11.83
C GLU A 72 3.34 -10.81 10.53
N LEU A 73 2.77 -9.59 10.60
CA LEU A 73 2.67 -8.71 9.44
C LEU A 73 4.05 -8.33 8.90
N ALA A 74 5.01 -8.05 9.79
CA ALA A 74 6.40 -7.80 9.42
C ALA A 74 7.05 -9.00 8.76
N GLY A 75 6.86 -10.22 9.27
CA GLY A 75 7.39 -11.44 8.67
C GLY A 75 6.84 -11.70 7.28
N LEU A 76 5.51 -11.57 7.10
CA LEU A 76 4.87 -11.69 5.78
C LEU A 76 5.43 -10.66 4.79
N ALA A 77 5.56 -9.40 5.22
CA ALA A 77 6.10 -8.33 4.38
C ALA A 77 7.57 -8.53 4.05
N GLN A 78 8.37 -9.08 4.99
CA GLN A 78 9.78 -9.38 4.76
C GLN A 78 9.98 -10.37 3.62
N ALA A 79 9.17 -11.42 3.54
CA ALA A 79 9.24 -12.36 2.42
C ALA A 79 8.87 -11.73 1.07
N LEU A 80 7.89 -10.80 1.06
CA LEU A 80 7.57 -10.02 -0.14
C LEU A 80 8.72 -9.10 -0.55
N ARG A 81 9.40 -8.46 0.41
CA ARG A 81 10.61 -7.65 0.18
C ARG A 81 11.74 -8.48 -0.41
N GLU A 82 11.97 -9.69 0.10
CA GLU A 82 13.00 -10.62 -0.41
C GLU A 82 12.71 -11.11 -1.82
N ALA A 83 11.43 -11.26 -2.18
CA ALA A 83 11.00 -11.61 -3.53
C ALA A 83 10.94 -10.41 -4.49
N ALA A 84 11.17 -9.18 -4.00
CA ALA A 84 11.14 -7.99 -4.82
C ALA A 84 12.38 -7.94 -5.74
N ARG A 85 12.13 -7.72 -7.04
CA ARG A 85 13.16 -7.72 -8.11
C ARG A 85 14.11 -6.54 -8.05
N SER A 86 13.73 -5.43 -7.43
CA SER A 86 14.60 -4.27 -7.24
C SER A 86 14.27 -3.56 -5.93
N ARG A 87 15.22 -3.61 -5.01
CA ARG A 87 15.17 -2.89 -3.72
C ARG A 87 16.30 -1.87 -3.60
N GLU A 88 17.17 -1.79 -4.59
CA GLU A 88 18.26 -0.81 -4.57
C GLU A 88 17.70 0.61 -4.59
N PRO A 89 18.18 1.48 -3.70
CA PRO A 89 17.77 2.87 -3.65
C PRO A 89 18.02 3.58 -4.99
N VAL A 90 17.00 4.24 -5.51
CA VAL A 90 17.10 5.06 -6.73
C VAL A 90 17.30 6.51 -6.36
N ARG A 91 16.66 6.96 -5.29
CA ARG A 91 16.71 8.35 -4.85
C ARG A 91 16.62 8.41 -3.31
N PRO A 92 17.55 9.13 -2.63
CA PRO A 92 17.51 9.28 -1.18
C PRO A 92 16.20 9.95 -0.70
N GLY A 93 15.73 9.57 0.48
CA GLY A 93 14.53 10.13 1.09
C GLY A 93 13.22 9.74 0.40
N THR A 94 13.25 8.74 -0.47
CA THR A 94 12.04 8.26 -1.17
C THR A 94 11.02 7.69 -0.19
N VAL A 95 9.76 8.10 -0.38
CA VAL A 95 8.61 7.65 0.42
C VAL A 95 7.82 6.59 -0.36
N ALA A 96 7.70 5.38 0.19
CA ALA A 96 6.77 4.37 -0.30
C ALA A 96 5.34 4.73 0.11
N CYS A 97 4.43 4.76 -0.84
CA CYS A 97 3.05 5.16 -0.68
C CYS A 97 2.13 4.02 -1.12
N ALA A 98 1.34 3.49 -0.21
CA ALA A 98 0.44 2.38 -0.53
C ALA A 98 -0.94 2.56 0.10
N GLY A 99 -1.94 2.49 -0.74
CA GLY A 99 -3.35 2.43 -0.36
C GLY A 99 -3.91 1.01 -0.39
N ALA A 100 -5.23 0.91 -0.48
CA ALA A 100 -5.90 -0.35 -0.70
C ALA A 100 -5.61 -0.87 -2.12
N TYR A 101 -5.03 -2.06 -2.21
CA TYR A 101 -4.70 -2.68 -3.50
C TYR A 101 -5.93 -3.09 -4.32
N ASP A 102 -7.08 -3.27 -3.68
CA ASP A 102 -8.36 -3.45 -4.36
C ASP A 102 -9.00 -2.14 -4.86
N GLY A 103 -8.25 -1.03 -4.76
CA GLY A 103 -8.59 0.26 -5.33
C GLY A 103 -9.66 1.05 -4.56
N VAL A 104 -10.13 2.12 -5.19
CA VAL A 104 -11.26 2.94 -4.74
C VAL A 104 -12.46 2.74 -5.69
N ALA A 105 -13.67 2.78 -5.15
CA ALA A 105 -14.89 2.50 -5.92
C ALA A 105 -15.92 3.63 -5.90
N ASP A 106 -15.91 4.44 -4.83
CA ASP A 106 -16.93 5.48 -4.59
C ASP A 106 -16.38 6.92 -4.63
N SER A 107 -15.07 7.07 -4.86
CA SER A 107 -14.37 8.37 -4.86
C SER A 107 -13.21 8.36 -5.86
N PRO A 108 -12.69 9.52 -6.30
CA PRO A 108 -11.53 9.58 -7.18
C PRO A 108 -10.29 8.94 -6.52
N GLN A 109 -9.47 8.27 -7.33
CA GLN A 109 -8.17 7.76 -6.91
C GLN A 109 -7.14 8.91 -6.90
N LEU A 110 -6.74 9.36 -5.71
CA LEU A 110 -5.93 10.56 -5.52
C LEU A 110 -4.47 10.30 -5.11
N SER A 111 -4.06 9.03 -4.93
CA SER A 111 -2.71 8.70 -4.47
C SER A 111 -1.61 9.22 -5.40
N LEU A 112 -1.83 9.08 -6.72
CA LEU A 112 -0.87 9.56 -7.72
C LEU A 112 -0.78 11.09 -7.73
N ALA A 113 -1.91 11.80 -7.67
CA ALA A 113 -1.93 13.26 -7.59
C ALA A 113 -1.18 13.76 -6.35
N ALA A 114 -1.42 13.14 -5.18
CA ALA A 114 -0.74 13.50 -3.93
C ALA A 114 0.77 13.23 -3.99
N ALA A 115 1.20 12.14 -4.64
CA ALA A 115 2.63 11.83 -4.84
C ALA A 115 3.30 12.83 -5.78
N VAL A 116 2.61 13.22 -6.88
CA VAL A 116 3.12 14.23 -7.82
C VAL A 116 3.31 15.59 -7.15
N VAL A 117 2.33 16.04 -6.36
CA VAL A 117 2.44 17.30 -5.60
C VAL A 117 3.57 17.23 -4.58
N ALA A 118 3.71 16.12 -3.86
CA ALA A 118 4.78 15.93 -2.88
C ALA A 118 6.17 15.95 -3.54
N ALA A 119 6.32 15.26 -4.68
CA ALA A 119 7.58 15.24 -5.43
C ALA A 119 7.93 16.63 -6.00
N ALA A 120 6.94 17.35 -6.52
CA ALA A 120 7.11 18.74 -6.97
C ALA A 120 7.56 19.68 -5.84
N ALA A 121 7.18 19.37 -4.61
CA ALA A 121 7.58 20.09 -3.40
C ALA A 121 8.85 19.52 -2.72
N GLY A 122 9.50 18.50 -3.30
CA GLY A 122 10.80 18.00 -2.84
C GLY A 122 10.81 16.61 -2.18
N ALA A 123 9.66 15.93 -2.00
CA ALA A 123 9.58 14.58 -1.43
C ALA A 123 9.40 13.52 -2.54
N PRO A 124 10.44 12.78 -2.94
CA PRO A 124 10.30 11.74 -3.94
C PRO A 124 9.40 10.60 -3.42
N CYS A 125 8.52 10.06 -4.29
CA CYS A 125 7.51 9.09 -3.91
C CYS A 125 7.46 7.88 -4.85
N VAL A 126 7.28 6.70 -4.27
CA VAL A 126 6.91 5.47 -4.98
C VAL A 126 5.50 5.08 -4.60
N VAL A 127 4.57 5.19 -5.53
CA VAL A 127 3.21 4.69 -5.36
C VAL A 127 3.16 3.26 -5.89
N HIS A 128 2.77 2.31 -5.06
CA HIS A 128 2.72 0.92 -5.49
C HIS A 128 1.33 0.30 -5.31
N CYS A 129 0.99 -0.59 -6.22
CA CYS A 129 -0.30 -1.27 -6.31
C CYS A 129 -0.14 -2.57 -7.11
N GLY A 130 -1.22 -3.32 -7.23
CA GLY A 130 -1.29 -4.52 -8.05
C GLY A 130 -2.37 -4.42 -9.13
N GLU A 131 -2.77 -5.58 -9.61
CA GLU A 131 -3.85 -5.78 -10.55
C GLU A 131 -5.19 -5.27 -9.99
N ARG A 132 -6.17 -5.08 -10.88
CA ARG A 132 -7.55 -4.90 -10.48
C ARG A 132 -8.08 -6.18 -9.83
N ILE A 133 -8.33 -6.13 -8.52
CA ILE A 133 -8.58 -7.31 -7.69
C ILE A 133 -9.76 -7.10 -6.74
N GLY A 134 -10.40 -8.22 -6.35
CA GLY A 134 -11.46 -8.22 -5.35
C GLY A 134 -11.02 -7.87 -3.92
N PRO A 135 -11.98 -7.54 -3.05
CA PRO A 135 -13.44 -7.55 -3.29
C PRO A 135 -14.02 -6.32 -3.98
N LYS A 136 -13.31 -5.17 -4.04
CA LYS A 136 -13.86 -3.94 -4.62
C LYS A 136 -13.74 -3.85 -6.15
N TYR A 137 -12.68 -4.41 -6.73
CA TYR A 137 -12.35 -4.21 -8.14
C TYR A 137 -12.33 -2.74 -8.55
N GLY A 138 -11.86 -1.89 -7.61
CA GLY A 138 -11.84 -0.46 -7.76
C GLY A 138 -10.68 0.06 -8.63
N THR A 139 -10.60 1.36 -8.76
CA THR A 139 -9.53 2.05 -9.50
C THR A 139 -8.26 2.11 -8.65
N SER A 140 -7.18 1.56 -9.18
CA SER A 140 -5.84 1.60 -8.59
C SER A 140 -5.02 2.78 -9.15
N PRO A 141 -3.91 3.17 -8.50
CA PRO A 141 -3.01 4.20 -9.01
C PRO A 141 -2.46 3.91 -10.41
N VAL A 142 -2.20 2.64 -10.75
CA VAL A 142 -1.72 2.27 -12.09
C VAL A 142 -2.80 2.44 -13.16
N ALA A 143 -4.07 2.22 -12.82
CA ALA A 143 -5.18 2.48 -13.74
C ALA A 143 -5.30 3.98 -14.06
N VAL A 144 -5.04 4.84 -13.07
CA VAL A 144 -4.97 6.31 -13.28
C VAL A 144 -3.77 6.67 -14.15
N LEU A 145 -2.60 6.07 -13.92
CA LEU A 145 -1.41 6.28 -14.77
C LEU A 145 -1.72 5.91 -16.22
N ALA A 146 -2.37 4.78 -16.46
CA ALA A 146 -2.76 4.34 -17.80
C ALA A 146 -3.74 5.32 -18.47
N ALA A 147 -4.76 5.78 -17.74
CA ALA A 147 -5.71 6.79 -18.23
C ALA A 147 -5.07 8.17 -18.49
N LEU A 148 -3.93 8.46 -17.85
CA LEU A 148 -3.12 9.65 -18.13
C LEU A 148 -2.20 9.50 -19.36
N GLY A 149 -2.09 8.28 -19.92
CA GLY A 149 -1.27 7.96 -21.09
C GLY A 149 0.02 7.19 -20.78
N GLY A 150 0.21 6.74 -19.56
CA GLY A 150 1.31 5.86 -19.18
C GLY A 150 0.98 4.37 -19.37
N PRO A 151 1.90 3.45 -19.03
CA PRO A 151 1.69 2.02 -19.16
C PRO A 151 0.71 1.45 -18.11
N GLU A 152 -0.07 0.44 -18.49
CA GLU A 152 -0.95 -0.31 -17.57
C GLU A 152 -0.17 -1.15 -16.56
N ARG A 153 0.99 -1.65 -16.94
CA ARG A 153 1.89 -2.47 -16.11
C ARG A 153 3.32 -1.99 -16.29
N PRO A 154 3.73 -0.91 -15.61
CA PRO A 154 5.10 -0.42 -15.72
C PRO A 154 6.10 -1.47 -15.24
N SER A 155 7.11 -1.75 -16.05
CA SER A 155 8.23 -2.58 -15.64
C SER A 155 9.03 -1.91 -14.51
N VAL A 156 9.83 -2.68 -13.79
CA VAL A 156 10.72 -2.13 -12.74
C VAL A 156 11.65 -1.06 -13.32
N ASP A 157 12.17 -1.27 -14.52
CA ASP A 157 13.05 -0.28 -15.19
C ASP A 157 12.30 0.99 -15.57
N ALA A 158 11.06 0.90 -16.05
CA ALA A 158 10.22 2.06 -16.29
C ALA A 158 9.95 2.82 -14.98
N SER A 159 9.65 2.11 -13.90
CA SER A 159 9.45 2.71 -12.56
C SER A 159 10.72 3.43 -12.07
N ARG A 160 11.91 2.88 -12.31
CA ARG A 160 13.18 3.52 -11.98
C ARG A 160 13.41 4.80 -12.81
N ARG A 161 13.12 4.75 -14.12
CA ARG A 161 13.21 5.96 -14.97
C ARG A 161 12.25 7.05 -14.51
N MET A 162 10.99 6.69 -14.22
CA MET A 162 9.99 7.63 -13.68
C MET A 162 10.51 8.32 -12.42
N LEU A 163 10.98 7.54 -11.43
CA LEU A 163 11.49 8.10 -10.15
C LEU A 163 12.69 9.01 -10.38
N THR A 164 13.61 8.63 -11.25
CA THR A 164 14.80 9.43 -11.58
C THR A 164 14.42 10.77 -12.22
N ALA A 165 13.51 10.75 -13.20
CA ALA A 165 13.19 11.93 -14.01
C ALA A 165 12.23 12.91 -13.31
N SER A 166 11.23 12.39 -12.58
CA SER A 166 10.15 13.20 -12.01
C SER A 166 10.15 13.26 -10.49
N GLY A 167 10.86 12.35 -9.81
CA GLY A 167 10.71 12.14 -8.37
C GLY A 167 9.47 11.31 -8.01
N VAL A 168 8.74 10.78 -8.99
CA VAL A 168 7.58 9.89 -8.76
C VAL A 168 7.76 8.61 -9.54
N ALA A 169 7.40 7.48 -8.94
CA ALA A 169 7.24 6.22 -9.64
C ALA A 169 5.89 5.58 -9.32
N VAL A 170 5.37 4.82 -10.28
CA VAL A 170 4.30 3.86 -10.04
C VAL A 170 4.88 2.48 -10.24
N VAL A 171 4.75 1.61 -9.22
CA VAL A 171 5.25 0.23 -9.25
C VAL A 171 4.08 -0.73 -9.25
N HIS A 172 4.06 -1.64 -10.23
CA HIS A 172 3.11 -2.73 -10.31
C HIS A 172 3.68 -3.99 -9.65
N SER A 173 3.01 -4.50 -8.60
CA SER A 173 3.53 -5.64 -7.82
C SER A 173 3.73 -6.91 -8.64
N GLY A 174 2.89 -7.17 -9.66
CA GLY A 174 3.07 -8.30 -10.58
C GLY A 174 4.36 -8.24 -11.40
N GLU A 175 4.88 -7.04 -11.66
CA GLU A 175 6.18 -6.84 -12.33
C GLU A 175 7.35 -6.83 -11.33
N ALA A 176 7.08 -6.39 -10.10
CA ALA A 176 8.11 -6.13 -9.11
C ALA A 176 8.39 -7.28 -8.13
N ILE A 177 7.44 -8.19 -7.91
CA ILE A 177 7.54 -9.27 -6.91
C ILE A 177 7.44 -10.63 -7.59
N GLU A 178 8.44 -11.48 -7.43
CA GLU A 178 8.41 -12.84 -7.95
C GLU A 178 7.36 -13.70 -7.21
N GLY A 179 6.56 -14.46 -7.98
CA GLY A 179 5.48 -15.29 -7.43
C GLY A 179 4.19 -14.52 -7.07
N TRP A 180 4.16 -13.20 -7.26
CA TRP A 180 3.01 -12.36 -6.92
C TRP A 180 1.72 -12.77 -7.64
N GLU A 181 1.76 -13.08 -8.92
CA GLU A 181 0.57 -13.41 -9.72
C GLU A 181 -0.20 -14.61 -9.16
N ARG A 182 0.52 -15.60 -8.60
CA ARG A 182 -0.11 -16.73 -7.93
C ARG A 182 -0.86 -16.28 -6.66
N LEU A 183 -0.24 -15.45 -5.84
CA LEU A 183 -0.87 -14.91 -4.64
C LEU A 183 -2.07 -14.03 -4.97
N ALA A 184 -1.96 -13.19 -6.00
CA ALA A 184 -3.05 -12.34 -6.47
C ALA A 184 -4.26 -13.18 -6.91
N ARG A 185 -4.03 -14.27 -7.67
CA ARG A 185 -5.08 -15.21 -8.06
C ARG A 185 -5.76 -15.89 -6.87
N ILE A 186 -4.97 -16.45 -5.93
CA ILE A 186 -5.51 -17.09 -4.73
C ILE A 186 -6.34 -16.09 -3.91
N ARG A 187 -5.86 -14.85 -3.76
CA ARG A 187 -6.56 -13.79 -3.07
C ARG A 187 -7.89 -13.44 -3.74
N ASP A 188 -7.90 -13.35 -5.07
CA ASP A 188 -9.10 -13.05 -5.84
C ASP A 188 -10.15 -14.16 -5.71
N GLU A 189 -9.73 -15.42 -5.81
CA GLU A 189 -10.59 -16.59 -5.60
C GLU A 189 -11.18 -16.64 -4.17
N ILE A 190 -10.44 -16.21 -3.13
CA ILE A 190 -10.94 -16.09 -1.75
C ILE A 190 -12.03 -15.00 -1.65
N GLY A 191 -11.95 -13.92 -2.43
CA GLY A 191 -12.90 -12.80 -2.44
C GLY A 191 -12.97 -11.99 -1.14
N LEU A 192 -12.01 -12.17 -0.23
CA LEU A 192 -11.95 -11.48 1.06
C LEU A 192 -10.56 -10.86 1.26
N ARG A 193 -10.53 -9.68 1.89
CA ARG A 193 -9.26 -9.09 2.36
C ARG A 193 -8.69 -9.95 3.47
N GLY A 194 -7.38 -10.18 3.45
CA GLY A 194 -6.64 -10.97 4.43
C GLY A 194 -5.25 -10.39 4.67
N PRO A 195 -4.33 -11.15 5.27
CA PRO A 195 -3.01 -10.67 5.68
C PRO A 195 -2.17 -10.14 4.50
N ILE A 196 -2.33 -10.69 3.30
CA ILE A 196 -1.64 -10.19 2.10
C ILE A 196 -1.99 -8.72 1.86
N HIS A 197 -3.28 -8.36 2.01
CA HIS A 197 -3.76 -6.98 1.81
C HIS A 197 -3.06 -5.94 2.71
N SER A 198 -2.56 -6.37 3.84
CA SER A 198 -1.79 -5.51 4.75
C SER A 198 -0.29 -5.61 4.48
N ALA A 199 0.25 -6.82 4.26
CA ALA A 199 1.67 -7.05 4.07
C ALA A 199 2.21 -6.42 2.76
N GLU A 200 1.45 -6.48 1.67
CA GLU A 200 1.81 -5.91 0.36
C GLU A 200 2.11 -4.41 0.41
N LYS A 201 1.47 -3.69 1.34
CA LYS A 201 1.67 -2.24 1.51
C LYS A 201 2.99 -1.87 2.16
N LEU A 202 3.71 -2.84 2.73
CA LEU A 202 4.91 -2.63 3.52
C LEU A 202 6.19 -2.96 2.74
N VAL A 203 6.08 -3.16 1.42
CA VAL A 203 7.24 -3.46 0.57
C VAL A 203 8.00 -2.17 0.24
N ASP A 204 9.32 -2.22 0.40
CA ASP A 204 10.27 -1.14 0.18
C ASP A 204 10.72 -1.05 -1.30
N HIS A 205 9.75 -0.95 -2.21
CA HIS A 205 10.06 -0.84 -3.64
C HIS A 205 11.01 0.32 -3.94
N LEU A 206 11.98 0.07 -4.83
CA LEU A 206 13.02 1.02 -5.27
C LEU A 206 13.84 1.60 -4.10
N GLY A 207 13.97 0.81 -3.00
CA GLY A 207 14.77 1.17 -1.85
C GLY A 207 14.18 2.30 -0.99
N ALA A 208 12.87 2.42 -0.97
CA ALA A 208 12.21 3.39 -0.10
C ALA A 208 12.33 2.97 1.38
N GLU A 209 12.80 3.88 2.21
CA GLU A 209 13.01 3.67 3.65
C GLU A 209 11.94 4.33 4.52
N ARG A 210 11.07 5.14 3.92
CA ARG A 210 10.02 5.94 4.55
C ARG A 210 8.66 5.56 3.99
N PHE A 211 7.60 5.61 4.80
CA PHE A 211 6.32 5.01 4.43
C PHE A 211 5.12 5.89 4.77
N VAL A 212 4.19 6.01 3.82
CA VAL A 212 2.81 6.49 4.02
C VAL A 212 1.85 5.39 3.60
N VAL A 213 1.17 4.77 4.58
CA VAL A 213 0.35 3.57 4.34
C VAL A 213 -1.09 3.79 4.73
N GLY A 214 -2.00 3.58 3.78
CA GLY A 214 -3.43 3.70 3.99
C GLY A 214 -4.06 2.51 4.71
N TYR A 215 -5.03 2.79 5.59
CA TYR A 215 -5.87 1.79 6.25
C TYR A 215 -7.31 2.26 6.39
N THR A 216 -8.23 1.32 6.64
CA THR A 216 -9.68 1.61 6.83
C THR A 216 -10.11 1.48 8.30
N HIS A 217 -9.74 0.38 8.97
CA HIS A 217 -10.20 0.03 10.32
C HIS A 217 -9.16 0.41 11.38
N GLN A 218 -9.60 1.07 12.44
CA GLN A 218 -8.74 1.65 13.49
C GLN A 218 -7.64 0.72 14.04
N PRO A 219 -7.87 -0.58 14.32
CA PRO A 219 -6.81 -1.44 14.85
C PRO A 219 -5.59 -1.61 13.95
N TYR A 220 -5.71 -1.33 12.63
CA TYR A 220 -4.63 -1.53 11.67
C TYR A 220 -3.56 -0.43 11.69
N GLY A 221 -3.89 0.79 12.07
CA GLY A 221 -2.91 1.89 12.13
C GLY A 221 -1.69 1.53 12.99
N PRO A 222 -1.85 1.23 14.29
CA PRO A 222 -0.75 0.82 15.16
C PRO A 222 -0.03 -0.46 14.70
N ARG A 223 -0.75 -1.41 14.11
CA ARG A 223 -0.15 -2.66 13.60
C ARG A 223 0.79 -2.41 12.41
N ILE A 224 0.38 -1.54 11.48
CA ILE A 224 1.20 -1.12 10.34
C ILE A 224 2.46 -0.41 10.82
N VAL A 225 2.32 0.55 11.73
CA VAL A 225 3.46 1.27 12.30
C VAL A 225 4.42 0.31 13.00
N GLY A 226 3.93 -0.56 13.88
CA GLY A 226 4.76 -1.55 14.58
C GLY A 226 5.46 -2.53 13.64
N ALA A 227 4.78 -2.97 12.57
CA ALA A 227 5.39 -3.83 11.57
C ALA A 227 6.50 -3.12 10.78
N LEU A 228 6.29 -1.87 10.36
CA LEU A 228 7.29 -1.09 9.65
C LEU A 228 8.50 -0.74 10.54
N GLN A 229 8.28 -0.45 11.81
CA GLN A 229 9.37 -0.28 12.79
C GLN A 229 10.19 -1.57 12.92
N ARG A 230 9.53 -2.72 12.99
CA ARG A 230 10.19 -4.05 13.04
C ARG A 230 10.99 -4.33 11.75
N LEU A 231 10.57 -3.79 10.63
CA LEU A 231 11.22 -3.88 9.32
C LEU A 231 12.32 -2.84 9.11
N GLY A 232 12.60 -1.98 10.09
CA GLY A 232 13.66 -0.99 10.04
C GLY A 232 13.32 0.27 9.23
N ALA A 233 12.04 0.61 9.07
CA ALA A 233 11.65 1.85 8.40
C ALA A 233 12.14 3.08 9.17
N GLU A 234 12.72 4.06 8.47
CA GLU A 234 13.22 5.30 9.07
C GLU A 234 12.10 6.20 9.59
N SER A 235 11.02 6.29 8.82
CA SER A 235 9.86 7.13 9.15
C SER A 235 8.58 6.50 8.60
N THR A 236 7.51 6.56 9.38
CA THR A 236 6.26 5.85 9.06
C THR A 236 5.04 6.66 9.44
N LEU A 237 4.09 6.76 8.51
CA LEU A 237 2.73 7.20 8.80
C LEU A 237 1.71 6.18 8.31
N ALA A 238 0.84 5.75 9.22
CA ALA A 238 -0.39 5.04 8.88
C ALA A 238 -1.54 6.05 8.80
N VAL A 239 -2.24 6.06 7.68
CA VAL A 239 -3.27 7.06 7.33
C VAL A 239 -4.64 6.41 7.27
N ARG A 240 -5.63 6.94 8.00
CA ARG A 240 -7.02 6.53 7.81
C ARG A 240 -7.58 7.17 6.55
N GLY A 241 -7.32 6.52 5.42
CA GLY A 241 -7.53 7.10 4.10
C GLY A 241 -8.96 7.01 3.57
N ILE A 242 -9.17 7.72 2.47
CA ILE A 242 -10.38 7.62 1.64
C ILE A 242 -10.43 6.18 1.13
N GLU A 243 -11.46 5.43 1.52
CA GLU A 243 -11.61 4.01 1.19
C GLU A 243 -10.38 3.12 1.48
N GLY A 244 -9.51 3.54 2.40
CA GLY A 244 -8.27 2.85 2.72
C GLY A 244 -7.08 3.23 1.84
N SER A 245 -7.20 4.28 1.02
CA SER A 245 -6.06 4.87 0.31
C SER A 245 -5.07 5.53 1.28
N ASP A 246 -3.93 5.92 0.79
CA ASP A 246 -2.90 6.67 1.49
C ASP A 246 -3.12 8.20 1.47
N VAL A 247 -4.32 8.62 1.07
CA VAL A 247 -4.79 10.01 1.08
C VAL A 247 -5.84 10.18 2.18
N PRO A 248 -5.67 11.10 3.14
CA PRO A 248 -6.58 11.27 4.27
C PRO A 248 -7.92 11.87 3.83
N ARG A 249 -8.95 11.58 4.62
CA ARG A 249 -10.28 12.22 4.46
C ARG A 249 -10.20 13.66 4.92
N PRO A 250 -10.50 14.67 4.08
CA PRO A 250 -10.39 16.07 4.49
C PRO A 250 -11.34 16.42 5.65
N ALA A 251 -12.52 15.82 5.72
CA ALA A 251 -13.47 16.07 6.80
C ALA A 251 -13.00 15.57 8.17
N ARG A 252 -12.15 14.54 8.23
CA ARG A 252 -11.58 13.97 9.47
C ARG A 252 -10.20 13.38 9.17
N PRO A 253 -9.19 14.21 8.95
CA PRO A 253 -7.86 13.71 8.67
C PRO A 253 -7.31 13.00 9.92
N GLN A 254 -6.83 11.77 9.74
CA GLN A 254 -6.25 10.96 10.82
C GLN A 254 -5.02 10.24 10.28
N ALA A 255 -3.92 10.38 11.00
CA ALA A 255 -2.69 9.63 10.77
C ALA A 255 -2.04 9.32 12.13
N SER A 256 -1.20 8.28 12.16
CA SER A 256 -0.45 7.87 13.34
C SER A 256 0.93 7.35 12.91
N GLY A 257 1.93 7.48 13.80
CA GLY A 257 3.26 6.93 13.59
C GLY A 257 4.39 7.96 13.60
N LEU A 258 4.11 9.24 13.42
CA LEU A 258 5.10 10.32 13.56
C LEU A 258 4.81 11.08 14.85
N ASP A 259 5.78 11.06 15.78
CA ASP A 259 5.65 11.70 17.08
C ASP A 259 5.45 13.22 16.95
N GLY A 260 4.54 13.76 17.75
CA GLY A 260 4.26 15.20 17.80
C GLY A 260 3.51 15.74 16.58
N MET A 261 3.10 14.89 15.63
CA MET A 261 2.31 15.35 14.50
C MET A 261 0.82 15.45 14.86
N GLU A 262 0.31 16.66 14.92
CA GLU A 262 -1.11 16.91 15.05
C GLU A 262 -1.73 17.14 13.67
N MET A 263 -2.70 16.30 13.30
CA MET A 263 -3.44 16.48 12.06
C MET A 263 -4.30 17.76 12.13
N PRO A 264 -4.50 18.45 11.00
CA PRO A 264 -5.37 19.63 10.96
C PRO A 264 -6.75 19.32 11.54
N GLN A 265 -7.35 20.34 12.16
CA GLN A 265 -8.73 20.22 12.64
C GLN A 265 -9.67 19.90 11.46
N ARG A 266 -10.81 19.31 11.80
CA ARG A 266 -11.83 18.92 10.84
C ARG A 266 -12.14 20.07 9.86
N LEU A 267 -11.92 19.80 8.56
CA LEU A 267 -12.38 20.67 7.50
C LEU A 267 -13.84 20.32 7.18
N GLU A 268 -14.71 21.32 7.01
CA GLU A 268 -16.12 21.10 6.62
C GLU A 268 -16.27 20.70 5.13
N LEU A 269 -15.25 20.06 4.58
CA LEU A 269 -15.17 19.63 3.19
C LEU A 269 -15.48 18.13 3.09
N ARG A 270 -16.52 17.79 2.34
CA ARG A 270 -16.84 16.41 1.99
C ARG A 270 -16.52 16.17 0.53
N LEU A 271 -15.84 15.07 0.27
CA LEU A 271 -15.63 14.62 -1.11
C LEU A 271 -16.99 14.38 -1.77
N PRO A 272 -17.16 14.83 -3.02
CA PRO A 272 -18.33 14.46 -3.80
C PRO A 272 -18.33 12.94 -4.00
N PRO A 273 -19.50 12.29 -4.04
CA PRO A 273 -19.60 10.90 -4.43
C PRO A 273 -19.32 10.74 -5.93
N GLY A 274 -18.71 9.60 -6.31
CA GLY A 274 -18.38 9.32 -7.71
C GLY A 274 -16.98 9.75 -8.11
N GLY A 275 -16.69 9.74 -9.41
CA GLY A 275 -15.38 10.09 -9.95
C GLY A 275 -14.33 8.96 -9.81
N ALA A 276 -14.78 7.73 -9.53
CA ALA A 276 -13.87 6.61 -9.29
C ALA A 276 -13.34 5.96 -10.56
N ALA A 277 -13.98 6.15 -11.72
CA ALA A 277 -13.48 5.58 -12.98
C ALA A 277 -12.05 6.06 -13.28
N PRO A 278 -11.21 5.24 -13.92
CA PRO A 278 -9.82 5.62 -14.22
C PRO A 278 -9.71 6.96 -14.96
N GLU A 279 -10.55 7.17 -15.96
CA GLU A 279 -10.57 8.38 -16.77
C GLU A 279 -11.03 9.61 -15.97
N GLU A 280 -12.04 9.45 -15.10
CA GLU A 280 -12.52 10.50 -14.20
C GLU A 280 -11.45 10.85 -13.15
N SER A 281 -10.80 9.85 -12.57
CA SER A 281 -9.69 10.03 -11.64
C SER A 281 -8.48 10.69 -12.31
N ALA A 282 -8.20 10.38 -13.58
CA ALA A 282 -7.16 11.03 -14.36
C ALA A 282 -7.50 12.51 -14.67
N ALA A 283 -8.74 12.80 -15.05
CA ALA A 283 -9.22 14.17 -15.24
C ALA A 283 -9.13 14.97 -13.93
N THR A 284 -9.58 14.40 -12.82
CA THR A 284 -9.47 14.99 -11.48
C THR A 284 -8.00 15.25 -11.11
N THR A 285 -7.11 14.29 -11.39
CA THR A 285 -5.66 14.48 -11.17
C THR A 285 -5.16 15.71 -11.91
N ARG A 286 -5.45 15.86 -13.21
CA ARG A 286 -5.03 17.03 -14.00
C ARG A 286 -5.61 18.34 -13.44
N ALA A 287 -6.91 18.36 -13.13
CA ALA A 287 -7.60 19.55 -12.60
C ALA A 287 -7.01 20.00 -11.25
N VAL A 288 -6.66 19.06 -10.35
CA VAL A 288 -5.99 19.41 -9.09
C VAL A 288 -4.59 19.95 -9.34
N LEU A 289 -3.80 19.29 -10.21
CA LEU A 289 -2.40 19.69 -10.45
C LEU A 289 -2.30 21.04 -11.19
N SER A 290 -3.31 21.42 -11.98
CA SER A 290 -3.40 22.75 -12.62
C SER A 290 -3.96 23.84 -11.70
N GLY A 291 -4.53 23.46 -10.54
CA GLY A 291 -5.19 24.39 -9.61
C GLY A 291 -6.64 24.72 -9.98
N GLU A 292 -7.22 24.04 -10.98
CA GLU A 292 -8.63 24.20 -11.36
C GLU A 292 -9.59 23.57 -10.34
N GLU A 293 -9.14 22.53 -9.62
CA GLU A 293 -9.89 21.83 -8.56
C GLU A 293 -9.21 22.09 -7.20
N ASP A 294 -9.72 23.05 -6.45
CA ASP A 294 -9.22 23.48 -5.14
C ASP A 294 -10.18 23.15 -3.96
N GLY A 295 -11.33 22.55 -4.26
CA GLY A 295 -12.34 22.14 -3.29
C GLY A 295 -11.91 20.99 -2.38
N ALA A 296 -12.86 20.11 -2.03
CA ALA A 296 -12.60 18.98 -1.13
C ALA A 296 -11.57 18.01 -1.69
N THR A 297 -11.56 17.82 -3.00
CA THR A 297 -10.63 16.93 -3.70
C THR A 297 -9.22 17.50 -3.70
N GLY A 298 -9.07 18.78 -4.06
CA GLY A 298 -7.79 19.51 -3.96
C GLY A 298 -7.24 19.52 -2.53
N ALA A 299 -8.10 19.78 -1.54
CA ALA A 299 -7.71 19.73 -0.13
C ALA A 299 -7.22 18.33 0.31
N ALA A 300 -7.86 17.24 -0.16
CA ALA A 300 -7.42 15.88 0.13
C ALA A 300 -6.03 15.60 -0.47
N VAL A 301 -5.78 16.04 -1.72
CA VAL A 301 -4.46 15.89 -2.37
C VAL A 301 -3.40 16.70 -1.63
N VAL A 302 -3.68 17.95 -1.25
CA VAL A 302 -2.76 18.79 -0.46
C VAL A 302 -2.42 18.15 0.87
N LEU A 303 -3.42 17.61 1.61
CA LEU A 303 -3.18 16.89 2.86
C LEU A 303 -2.35 15.60 2.61
N GLY A 304 -2.65 14.86 1.55
CA GLY A 304 -1.87 13.68 1.18
C GLY A 304 -0.41 14.01 0.83
N ALA A 305 -0.18 15.09 0.11
CA ALA A 305 1.17 15.59 -0.20
C ALA A 305 1.89 16.06 1.07
N MET A 306 1.23 16.82 1.95
CA MET A 306 1.77 17.26 3.24
C MET A 306 2.27 16.08 4.07
N LEU A 307 1.52 14.95 4.15
CA LEU A 307 1.95 13.77 4.89
C LEU A 307 3.26 13.19 4.34
N ARG A 308 3.42 13.17 3.02
CA ARG A 308 4.64 12.70 2.35
C ARG A 308 5.83 13.63 2.62
N LEU A 309 5.60 14.94 2.58
CA LEU A 309 6.61 15.96 2.90
C LEU A 309 7.08 15.84 4.36
N ARG A 310 6.16 15.58 5.30
CA ARG A 310 6.48 15.34 6.71
C ARG A 310 7.31 14.07 6.92
N VAL A 311 6.93 12.98 6.27
CA VAL A 311 7.64 11.70 6.36
C VAL A 311 9.02 11.78 5.70
N ALA A 312 9.15 12.57 4.64
CA ALA A 312 10.41 12.80 3.93
C ALA A 312 11.34 13.80 4.64
N ASP A 313 10.93 14.41 5.77
CA ASP A 313 11.65 15.49 6.48
C ASP A 313 11.92 16.72 5.59
N VAL A 314 11.05 16.99 4.63
CA VAL A 314 11.12 18.19 3.78
C VAL A 314 10.54 19.41 4.49
N CYS A 315 9.66 19.21 5.44
CA CYS A 315 9.09 20.27 6.26
C CYS A 315 8.88 19.82 7.71
N ASP A 316 8.98 20.76 8.66
CA ASP A 316 8.92 20.49 10.10
C ASP A 316 7.52 20.59 10.69
N SER A 317 6.57 21.18 9.96
CA SER A 317 5.20 21.41 10.43
C SER A 317 4.15 21.00 9.39
N VAL A 318 2.95 20.78 9.87
CA VAL A 318 1.77 20.52 9.04
C VAL A 318 1.44 21.74 8.15
N GLU A 319 1.50 22.92 8.72
CA GLU A 319 1.26 24.18 8.03
C GLU A 319 2.28 24.43 6.93
N GLY A 320 3.57 24.18 7.21
CA GLY A 320 4.67 24.28 6.25
C GLY A 320 4.48 23.31 5.09
N GLY A 321 4.09 22.07 5.36
CA GLY A 321 3.81 21.06 4.34
C GLY A 321 2.60 21.41 3.48
N ILE A 322 1.52 21.94 4.07
CA ILE A 322 0.36 22.43 3.31
C ILE A 322 0.75 23.62 2.42
N ALA A 323 1.53 24.56 2.94
CA ALA A 323 1.99 25.71 2.18
C ALA A 323 2.87 25.29 0.99
N ALA A 324 3.82 24.38 1.20
CA ALA A 324 4.68 23.84 0.15
C ALA A 324 3.89 23.11 -0.94
N ALA A 325 2.92 22.26 -0.54
CA ALA A 325 2.06 21.55 -1.48
C ALA A 325 1.23 22.52 -2.35
N ARG A 326 0.62 23.54 -1.74
CA ARG A 326 -0.13 24.59 -2.46
C ARG A 326 0.76 25.41 -3.39
N ALA A 327 1.96 25.77 -2.94
CA ALA A 327 2.92 26.50 -3.77
C ALA A 327 3.34 25.68 -5.00
N ALA A 328 3.54 24.36 -4.87
CA ALA A 328 3.87 23.48 -5.99
C ALA A 328 2.74 23.40 -7.03
N ILE A 329 1.49 23.44 -6.60
CA ILE A 329 0.33 23.50 -7.50
C ILE A 329 0.25 24.89 -8.17
N ALA A 330 0.19 25.95 -7.38
CA ALA A 330 0.01 27.31 -7.88
C ALA A 330 1.14 27.79 -8.81
N GLY A 331 2.36 27.33 -8.57
CA GLY A 331 3.54 27.63 -9.39
C GLY A 331 3.68 26.76 -10.65
N GLY A 332 2.77 25.81 -10.90
CA GLY A 332 2.80 24.92 -12.06
C GLY A 332 3.78 23.74 -11.96
N ALA A 333 4.61 23.67 -10.90
CA ALA A 333 5.61 22.61 -10.73
C ALA A 333 4.99 21.20 -10.61
N ALA A 334 3.76 21.10 -10.09
CA ALA A 334 3.03 19.84 -10.01
C ALA A 334 2.65 19.33 -11.42
N SER A 335 2.14 20.18 -12.31
CA SER A 335 1.83 19.82 -13.70
C SER A 335 3.07 19.41 -14.46
N GLU A 336 4.16 20.16 -14.34
CA GLU A 336 5.46 19.81 -14.98
C GLU A 336 6.02 18.47 -14.46
N THR A 337 5.79 18.16 -13.18
CA THR A 337 6.22 16.87 -12.60
C THR A 337 5.42 15.72 -13.19
N LEU A 338 4.11 15.89 -13.41
CA LEU A 338 3.28 14.90 -14.10
C LEU A 338 3.79 14.69 -15.55
N ASP A 339 4.09 15.76 -16.29
CA ASP A 339 4.59 15.66 -17.67
C ASP A 339 5.92 14.89 -17.72
N ARG A 340 6.86 15.15 -16.80
CA ARG A 340 8.10 14.39 -16.69
C ARG A 340 7.88 12.93 -16.34
N LEU A 341 6.92 12.65 -15.46
CA LEU A 341 6.53 11.28 -15.09
C LEU A 341 6.06 10.51 -16.33
N LEU A 342 5.10 11.09 -17.07
CA LEU A 342 4.53 10.45 -18.25
C LEU A 342 5.58 10.26 -19.37
N ALA A 343 6.43 11.24 -19.63
CA ALA A 343 7.50 11.14 -20.60
C ALA A 343 8.52 10.05 -20.27
N ALA A 344 8.77 9.78 -18.98
CA ALA A 344 9.72 8.76 -18.54
C ALA A 344 9.09 7.37 -18.37
N SER A 345 7.77 7.25 -18.50
CA SER A 345 7.03 6.01 -18.25
C SER A 345 7.04 5.03 -19.45
N VAL A 346 7.36 5.51 -20.63
CA VAL A 346 7.45 4.75 -21.90
C VAL A 346 8.85 4.25 -22.21
#